data_f2d06fc99c43b92c5b937ec4fe5d31e0
#
_entry.id   f2d06fc99c43b92c5b937ec4fe5d31e0
#
_cell.length_a   1.000
_cell.length_b   1.000
_cell.length_c   1.000
_cell.angle_alpha   90.00
_cell.angle_beta   90.00
_cell.angle_gamma   90.00
#
_symmetry.space_group_name_H-M   'P 1'
#
loop_
_entity.id
_entity.type
_entity.pdbx_description
1 polymer ?
#
loop_
_entity_poly.entity_id
_entity_poly.type
_entity_poly.pdbx_seq_one_letter_code
_entity_poly.pdbx_strand_id
1 'polypeptide(L)'
;VSAPFAVVGSIGVVAQVPNFNRLLKEHHVDFELYTAGQFKRTVTMFGENTAEGKAKFEEELQQTHELFKHFVEKYRPQLNVEKVATGEHWYGKDALELNLVDKLQTSDEYLLSLLAQHDVYVIDTRRKPTLGEKLGLQAAQIADGLVPAVMNKIMETLASSNSSLVQMRDPKL
;
A
#
# COMPACT_ATOMS: atom_id res chain seq x y z
N VAL A 1 4.09 22.38 -8.56
CA VAL A 1 2.98 22.96 -7.79
C VAL A 1 2.54 22.02 -6.69
N SER A 2 1.95 22.54 -5.61
CA SER A 2 1.41 21.77 -4.49
C SER A 2 0.13 22.43 -3.97
N ALA A 3 -0.86 21.62 -3.60
CA ALA A 3 -2.00 22.15 -2.85
C ALA A 3 -1.56 22.59 -1.44
N PRO A 4 -2.24 23.57 -0.81
CA PRO A 4 -1.84 24.14 0.49
C PRO A 4 -1.67 23.09 1.60
N PHE A 5 -2.51 22.05 1.61
CA PHE A 5 -2.50 20.96 2.60
C PHE A 5 -1.86 19.67 2.09
N ALA A 6 -1.25 19.68 0.90
CA ALA A 6 -0.49 18.52 0.44
C ALA A 6 0.77 18.34 1.28
N VAL A 7 1.14 17.09 1.52
CA VAL A 7 2.36 16.71 2.25
C VAL A 7 3.50 16.55 1.26
N VAL A 8 4.61 17.24 1.51
CA VAL A 8 5.80 17.25 0.66
C VAL A 8 7.04 17.10 1.54
N GLY A 9 8.03 16.36 1.07
CA GLY A 9 9.24 16.07 1.84
C GLY A 9 9.48 14.58 1.97
N SER A 10 9.73 14.11 3.19
CA SER A 10 10.09 12.71 3.48
C SER A 10 11.32 12.24 2.70
N ILE A 11 12.28 13.18 2.50
CA ILE A 11 13.55 12.87 1.84
C ILE A 11 14.43 12.18 2.87
N GLY A 12 14.34 10.87 2.88
CA GLY A 12 15.00 9.99 3.82
C GLY A 12 14.79 8.53 3.40
N VAL A 13 15.47 7.63 4.06
CA VAL A 13 15.38 6.19 3.82
C VAL A 13 15.09 5.48 5.13
N VAL A 14 14.11 4.58 5.12
CA VAL A 14 13.76 3.75 6.27
C VAL A 14 13.63 2.30 5.84
N ALA A 15 14.14 1.40 6.67
CA ALA A 15 13.89 -0.03 6.54
C ALA A 15 13.43 -0.60 7.88
N GLN A 16 12.38 -1.41 7.85
CA GLN A 16 11.86 -2.12 9.02
C GLN A 16 11.91 -3.61 8.74
N VAL A 17 12.73 -4.32 9.48
CA VAL A 17 12.92 -5.77 9.33
C VAL A 17 12.59 -6.45 10.65
N PRO A 18 11.41 -7.10 10.79
CA PRO A 18 11.14 -7.93 11.96
C PRO A 18 12.11 -9.12 11.97
N ASN A 19 12.55 -9.56 13.15
CA ASN A 19 13.38 -10.74 13.29
C ASN A 19 12.75 -11.77 14.21
N PHE A 20 12.40 -12.92 13.66
CA PHE A 20 11.77 -14.05 14.34
C PHE A 20 12.74 -15.16 14.73
N ASN A 21 14.05 -14.98 14.56
CA ASN A 21 15.05 -16.00 14.81
C ASN A 21 14.96 -16.59 16.23
N ARG A 22 14.79 -15.73 17.24
CA ARG A 22 14.67 -16.17 18.64
C ARG A 22 13.41 -17.02 18.83
N LEU A 23 12.27 -16.60 18.29
CA LEU A 23 11.02 -17.37 18.37
C LEU A 23 11.17 -18.75 17.73
N LEU A 24 11.82 -18.85 16.57
CA LEU A 24 12.07 -20.13 15.92
C LEU A 24 12.95 -21.02 16.78
N LYS A 25 14.03 -20.48 17.36
CA LYS A 25 14.93 -21.23 18.27
C LYS A 25 14.19 -21.75 19.52
N GLU A 26 13.30 -20.96 20.11
CA GLU A 26 12.45 -21.36 21.23
C GLU A 26 11.49 -22.52 20.88
N HIS A 27 11.07 -22.60 19.62
CA HIS A 27 10.23 -23.69 19.12
C HIS A 27 11.02 -24.82 18.43
N HIS A 28 12.34 -24.88 18.64
CA HIS A 28 13.23 -25.90 18.05
C HIS A 28 13.16 -25.99 16.52
N VAL A 29 12.95 -24.84 15.85
CA VAL A 29 12.96 -24.71 14.40
C VAL A 29 14.27 -24.08 13.96
N ASP A 30 15.07 -24.81 13.18
CA ASP A 30 16.29 -24.32 12.58
C ASP A 30 15.98 -23.64 11.23
N PHE A 31 16.62 -22.49 11.01
CA PHE A 31 16.56 -21.78 9.74
C PHE A 31 17.93 -21.78 9.09
N GLU A 32 18.04 -22.43 7.94
CA GLU A 32 19.29 -22.53 7.19
C GLU A 32 19.27 -21.54 6.02
N LEU A 33 20.32 -20.72 5.91
CA LEU A 33 20.49 -19.73 4.87
C LEU A 33 21.79 -19.99 4.12
N TYR A 34 21.68 -20.33 2.85
CA TYR A 34 22.82 -20.55 1.96
C TYR A 34 22.99 -19.34 1.04
N THR A 35 24.15 -18.68 1.10
CA THR A 35 24.45 -17.53 0.24
C THR A 35 25.84 -17.66 -0.36
N ALA A 36 26.02 -17.12 -1.55
CA ALA A 36 27.33 -16.90 -2.16
C ALA A 36 27.61 -15.39 -2.21
N GLY A 37 28.74 -14.98 -1.64
CA GLY A 37 29.11 -13.58 -1.41
C GLY A 37 28.82 -13.12 0.02
N GLN A 38 29.84 -12.51 0.64
CA GLN A 38 29.86 -12.14 2.07
C GLN A 38 28.65 -11.29 2.49
N PHE A 39 28.26 -10.32 1.67
CA PHE A 39 27.18 -9.38 1.96
C PHE A 39 25.93 -9.60 1.10
N LYS A 40 25.75 -10.82 0.55
CA LYS A 40 24.55 -11.10 -0.26
C LYS A 40 23.25 -10.99 0.53
N ARG A 41 23.33 -11.25 1.83
CA ARG A 41 22.24 -11.07 2.79
C ARG A 41 22.80 -10.52 4.11
N THR A 42 22.66 -9.22 4.33
CA THR A 42 23.15 -8.53 5.52
C THR A 42 22.20 -8.65 6.70
N VAL A 43 20.88 -8.55 6.42
CA VAL A 43 19.80 -8.68 7.42
C VAL A 43 18.74 -9.67 6.92
N THR A 44 18.18 -10.47 7.83
CA THR A 44 17.18 -11.50 7.53
C THR A 44 16.07 -11.51 8.59
N MET A 45 14.87 -11.94 8.20
CA MET A 45 13.73 -12.07 9.10
C MET A 45 13.81 -13.31 10.00
N PHE A 46 14.45 -14.39 9.56
CA PHE A 46 14.40 -15.68 10.26
C PHE A 46 15.77 -16.16 10.76
N GLY A 47 16.84 -15.80 10.06
CA GLY A 47 18.21 -16.12 10.49
C GLY A 47 18.74 -15.16 11.56
N GLU A 48 19.91 -15.44 12.05
CA GLU A 48 20.62 -14.57 12.98
C GLU A 48 21.18 -13.34 12.26
N ASN A 49 20.94 -12.16 12.81
CA ASN A 49 21.47 -10.90 12.31
C ASN A 49 22.73 -10.53 13.09
N THR A 50 23.88 -10.72 12.48
CA THR A 50 25.19 -10.39 13.09
C THR A 50 25.37 -8.88 13.22
N ALA A 51 26.27 -8.46 14.11
CA ALA A 51 26.63 -7.04 14.27
C ALA A 51 27.23 -6.47 12.97
N GLU A 52 28.09 -7.26 12.30
CA GLU A 52 28.68 -6.89 11.00
C GLU A 52 27.63 -6.73 9.91
N GLY A 53 26.68 -7.66 9.80
CA GLY A 53 25.58 -7.59 8.84
C GLY A 53 24.69 -6.37 9.07
N LYS A 54 24.39 -6.03 10.33
CA LYS A 54 23.62 -4.83 10.68
C LYS A 54 24.38 -3.56 10.29
N ALA A 55 25.66 -3.45 10.64
CA ALA A 55 26.49 -2.29 10.28
C ALA A 55 26.58 -2.10 8.76
N LYS A 56 26.72 -3.20 8.00
CA LYS A 56 26.72 -3.14 6.54
C LYS A 56 25.38 -2.70 5.98
N PHE A 57 24.28 -3.15 6.56
CA PHE A 57 22.94 -2.74 6.15
C PHE A 57 22.70 -1.24 6.43
N GLU A 58 23.14 -0.74 7.58
CA GLU A 58 23.08 0.69 7.91
C GLU A 58 23.92 1.54 6.93
N GLU A 59 25.10 1.07 6.54
CA GLU A 59 25.93 1.70 5.50
C GLU A 59 25.19 1.77 4.16
N GLU A 60 24.51 0.70 3.75
CA GLU A 60 23.72 0.64 2.51
C GLU A 60 22.52 1.61 2.54
N LEU A 61 21.86 1.76 3.69
CA LEU A 61 20.80 2.75 3.89
C LEU A 61 21.34 4.17 3.76
N GLN A 62 22.49 4.45 4.38
CA GLN A 62 23.15 5.75 4.29
C GLN A 62 23.56 6.08 2.84
N GLN A 63 24.16 5.12 2.13
CA GLN A 63 24.51 5.28 0.71
C GLN A 63 23.27 5.58 -0.15
N THR A 64 22.16 4.89 0.12
CA THR A 64 20.90 5.13 -0.59
C THR A 64 20.35 6.52 -0.29
N HIS A 65 20.46 6.99 0.95
CA HIS A 65 20.07 8.35 1.33
C HIS A 65 20.92 9.42 0.62
N GLU A 66 22.22 9.24 0.55
CA GLU A 66 23.12 10.15 -0.18
C GLU A 66 22.79 10.18 -1.68
N LEU A 67 22.52 9.03 -2.30
CA LEU A 67 22.06 8.97 -3.69
C LEU A 67 20.75 9.72 -3.90
N PHE A 68 19.82 9.62 -2.95
CA PHE A 68 18.56 10.36 -3.01
C PHE A 68 18.78 11.88 -2.87
N LYS A 69 19.62 12.31 -1.94
CA LYS A 69 20.03 13.72 -1.79
C LYS A 69 20.60 14.27 -3.09
N HIS A 70 21.57 13.59 -3.69
CA HIS A 70 22.18 14.01 -4.95
C HIS A 70 21.17 14.07 -6.11
N PHE A 71 20.22 13.12 -6.15
CA PHE A 71 19.14 13.15 -7.13
C PHE A 71 18.28 14.42 -6.96
N VAL A 72 17.89 14.74 -5.74
CA VAL A 72 17.10 15.95 -5.45
C VAL A 72 17.88 17.22 -5.79
N GLU A 73 19.14 17.33 -5.41
CA GLU A 73 20.03 18.45 -5.75
C GLU A 73 20.11 18.68 -7.26
N LYS A 74 20.28 17.61 -8.02
CA LYS A 74 20.36 17.68 -9.48
C LYS A 74 19.13 18.32 -10.12
N TYR A 75 17.93 17.99 -9.62
CA TYR A 75 16.67 18.43 -10.23
C TYR A 75 16.05 19.65 -9.54
N ARG A 76 16.55 20.02 -8.37
CA ARG A 76 16.14 21.21 -7.62
C ARG A 76 17.34 21.96 -7.05
N PRO A 77 18.16 22.58 -7.92
CA PRO A 77 19.41 23.22 -7.49
C PRO A 77 19.20 24.44 -6.56
N GLN A 78 17.98 24.98 -6.49
CA GLN A 78 17.61 26.06 -5.58
C GLN A 78 17.30 25.58 -4.16
N LEU A 79 17.18 24.25 -3.94
CA LEU A 79 16.82 23.65 -2.67
C LEU A 79 18.06 23.47 -1.78
N ASN A 80 17.97 23.86 -0.52
CA ASN A 80 18.96 23.46 0.46
C ASN A 80 18.64 22.03 0.94
N VAL A 81 19.24 21.03 0.28
CA VAL A 81 18.95 19.62 0.52
C VAL A 81 19.31 19.22 1.94
N GLU A 82 20.40 19.70 2.50
CA GLU A 82 20.82 19.39 3.88
C GLU A 82 19.77 19.81 4.91
N LYS A 83 19.03 20.89 4.64
CA LYS A 83 17.97 21.37 5.53
C LYS A 83 16.70 20.52 5.47
N VAL A 84 16.43 19.86 4.33
CA VAL A 84 15.15 19.17 4.07
C VAL A 84 15.29 17.66 3.90
N ALA A 85 16.50 17.13 3.82
CA ALA A 85 16.75 15.69 3.71
C ALA A 85 16.89 15.02 5.08
N THR A 86 16.01 15.37 5.99
CA THR A 86 15.97 14.87 7.37
C THR A 86 14.95 13.73 7.57
N GLY A 87 14.19 13.41 6.51
CA GLY A 87 13.05 12.49 6.60
C GLY A 87 11.75 13.16 7.07
N GLU A 88 11.80 14.46 7.42
CA GLU A 88 10.61 15.22 7.78
C GLU A 88 9.73 15.54 6.57
N HIS A 89 8.49 15.91 6.85
CA HIS A 89 7.54 16.36 5.84
C HIS A 89 6.94 17.71 6.24
N TRP A 90 6.50 18.46 5.23
CA TRP A 90 5.91 19.80 5.40
C TRP A 90 4.62 19.90 4.62
N TYR A 91 3.70 20.73 5.08
CA TYR A 91 2.55 21.12 4.28
C TYR A 91 2.94 22.09 3.17
N GLY A 92 2.12 22.16 2.11
CA GLY A 92 2.43 22.95 0.91
C GLY A 92 2.94 24.36 1.19
N LYS A 93 2.37 25.06 2.17
CA LYS A 93 2.80 26.40 2.54
C LYS A 93 4.25 26.44 3.01
N ASP A 94 4.60 25.60 3.98
CA ASP A 94 5.96 25.52 4.52
C ASP A 94 6.94 24.95 3.49
N ALA A 95 6.46 24.02 2.66
CA ALA A 95 7.21 23.46 1.55
C ALA A 95 7.58 24.52 0.49
N LEU A 96 6.73 25.52 0.28
CA LEU A 96 7.04 26.66 -0.59
C LEU A 96 8.16 27.53 0.00
N GLU A 97 8.09 27.84 1.29
CA GLU A 97 9.13 28.62 1.99
C GLU A 97 10.49 27.91 1.98
N LEU A 98 10.48 26.59 1.99
CA LEU A 98 11.67 25.74 1.91
C LEU A 98 12.16 25.48 0.46
N ASN A 99 11.49 26.00 -0.55
CA ASN A 99 11.74 25.74 -1.97
C ASN A 99 11.55 24.27 -2.40
N LEU A 100 10.81 23.48 -1.64
CA LEU A 100 10.41 22.12 -2.03
C LEU A 100 9.41 22.12 -3.18
N VAL A 101 8.60 23.17 -3.29
CA VAL A 101 7.65 23.42 -4.38
C VAL A 101 7.79 24.85 -4.88
N ASP A 102 7.30 25.14 -6.10
CA ASP A 102 7.47 26.44 -6.74
C ASP A 102 6.22 27.32 -6.60
N LYS A 103 5.05 26.69 -6.34
CA LYS A 103 3.77 27.41 -6.29
C LYS A 103 2.73 26.61 -5.49
N LEU A 104 1.87 27.33 -4.77
CA LEU A 104 0.68 26.76 -4.15
C LEU A 104 -0.48 26.88 -5.12
N GLN A 105 -1.00 25.72 -5.53
CA GLN A 105 -2.10 25.61 -6.48
C GLN A 105 -2.63 24.19 -6.47
N THR A 106 -3.93 24.00 -6.58
CA THR A 106 -4.52 22.67 -6.78
C THR A 106 -4.22 22.15 -8.19
N SER A 107 -4.34 20.84 -8.41
CA SER A 107 -4.20 20.25 -9.76
C SER A 107 -5.18 20.86 -10.76
N ASP A 108 -6.42 21.06 -10.34
CA ASP A 108 -7.47 21.60 -11.20
C ASP A 108 -7.22 23.06 -11.59
N GLU A 109 -6.84 23.89 -10.61
CA GLU A 109 -6.44 25.28 -10.87
C GLU A 109 -5.22 25.35 -11.82
N TYR A 110 -4.25 24.44 -11.65
CA TYR A 110 -3.09 24.37 -12.53
C TYR A 110 -3.49 24.00 -13.96
N LEU A 111 -4.28 22.94 -14.13
CA LEU A 111 -4.77 22.50 -15.43
C LEU A 111 -5.62 23.59 -16.12
N LEU A 112 -6.52 24.24 -15.38
CA LEU A 112 -7.31 25.35 -15.89
C LEU A 112 -6.43 26.52 -16.35
N SER A 113 -5.36 26.83 -15.62
CA SER A 113 -4.40 27.87 -16.00
C SER A 113 -3.65 27.57 -17.30
N LEU A 114 -3.43 26.28 -17.62
CA LEU A 114 -2.78 25.85 -18.84
C LEU A 114 -3.68 25.97 -20.07
N LEU A 115 -5.02 25.81 -19.92
CA LEU A 115 -5.97 25.87 -21.02
C LEU A 115 -5.97 27.21 -21.78
N ALA A 116 -5.45 28.29 -21.18
CA ALA A 116 -5.33 29.58 -21.84
C ALA A 116 -4.29 29.57 -22.98
N GLN A 117 -3.31 28.67 -22.96
CA GLN A 117 -2.18 28.64 -23.90
C GLN A 117 -1.84 27.25 -24.43
N HIS A 118 -2.47 26.20 -23.90
CA HIS A 118 -2.16 24.80 -24.21
C HIS A 118 -3.42 23.95 -24.33
N ASP A 119 -3.39 22.92 -25.16
CA ASP A 119 -4.39 21.87 -25.15
C ASP A 119 -4.05 20.87 -24.03
N VAL A 120 -5.02 20.53 -23.19
CA VAL A 120 -4.85 19.58 -22.09
C VAL A 120 -5.55 18.28 -22.44
N TYR A 121 -4.82 17.20 -22.48
CA TYR A 121 -5.33 15.86 -22.80
C TYR A 121 -5.27 14.95 -21.58
N VAL A 122 -6.36 14.23 -21.32
CA VAL A 122 -6.37 13.13 -20.34
C VAL A 122 -6.06 11.82 -21.04
N ILE A 123 -4.95 11.21 -20.70
CA ILE A 123 -4.57 9.90 -21.24
C ILE A 123 -5.00 8.83 -20.22
N ASP A 124 -6.03 8.06 -20.60
CA ASP A 124 -6.52 6.93 -19.78
C ASP A 124 -6.09 5.61 -20.44
N THR A 125 -5.28 4.84 -19.73
CA THR A 125 -4.85 3.50 -20.16
C THR A 125 -5.75 2.45 -19.56
N ARG A 126 -6.81 2.07 -20.27
CA ARG A 126 -7.69 0.97 -19.86
C ARG A 126 -7.09 -0.37 -20.24
N ARG A 127 -6.68 -1.14 -19.26
CA ARG A 127 -6.36 -2.55 -19.47
C ARG A 127 -7.64 -3.30 -19.81
N LYS A 128 -7.66 -3.96 -20.97
CA LYS A 128 -8.78 -4.86 -21.29
C LYS A 128 -8.78 -6.00 -20.28
N PRO A 129 -9.89 -6.24 -19.58
CA PRO A 129 -9.96 -7.35 -18.62
C PRO A 129 -9.73 -8.68 -19.34
N THR A 130 -8.98 -9.56 -18.72
CA THR A 130 -8.71 -10.90 -19.23
C THR A 130 -10.01 -11.73 -19.25
N LEU A 131 -10.02 -12.81 -20.03
CA LEU A 131 -11.19 -13.71 -20.08
C LEU A 131 -11.54 -14.27 -18.69
N GLY A 132 -10.54 -14.56 -17.87
CA GLY A 132 -10.72 -15.03 -16.49
C GLY A 132 -11.35 -13.98 -15.58
N GLU A 133 -10.94 -12.71 -15.70
CA GLU A 133 -11.53 -11.59 -14.93
C GLU A 133 -13.01 -11.37 -15.34
N LYS A 134 -13.32 -11.49 -16.64
CA LYS A 134 -14.71 -11.40 -17.12
C LYS A 134 -15.56 -12.53 -16.60
N LEU A 135 -15.07 -13.77 -16.59
CA LEU A 135 -15.77 -14.93 -16.07
C LEU A 135 -15.92 -14.86 -14.54
N GLY A 136 -14.90 -14.39 -13.83
CA GLY A 136 -14.95 -14.18 -12.38
C GLY A 136 -15.99 -13.13 -11.96
N LEU A 137 -16.08 -12.01 -12.68
CA LEU A 137 -17.10 -10.99 -12.44
C LEU A 137 -18.52 -11.51 -12.72
N GLN A 138 -18.71 -12.31 -13.79
CA GLN A 138 -20.00 -12.94 -14.09
C GLN A 138 -20.37 -13.98 -13.03
N ALA A 139 -19.42 -14.78 -12.55
CA ALA A 139 -19.66 -15.75 -11.48
C ALA A 139 -20.05 -15.06 -10.15
N ALA A 140 -19.42 -13.94 -9.82
CA ALA A 140 -19.80 -13.16 -8.64
C ALA A 140 -21.21 -12.58 -8.74
N GLN A 141 -21.59 -12.02 -9.89
CA GLN A 141 -22.95 -11.51 -10.11
C GLN A 141 -24.02 -12.60 -10.06
N ILE A 142 -23.71 -13.82 -10.56
CA ILE A 142 -24.60 -14.98 -10.47
C ILE A 142 -24.72 -15.46 -9.02
N ALA A 143 -23.63 -15.47 -8.26
CA ALA A 143 -23.63 -15.83 -6.85
C ALA A 143 -24.46 -14.86 -6.01
N ASP A 144 -24.34 -13.55 -6.24
CA ASP A 144 -25.13 -12.51 -5.56
C ASP A 144 -26.63 -12.64 -5.84
N GLY A 145 -27.02 -13.13 -7.02
CA GLY A 145 -28.42 -13.41 -7.34
C GLY A 145 -28.93 -14.73 -6.79
N LEU A 146 -28.10 -15.78 -6.70
CA LEU A 146 -28.48 -17.10 -6.23
C LEU A 146 -28.57 -17.21 -4.70
N VAL A 147 -27.75 -16.52 -3.96
CA VAL A 147 -27.73 -16.59 -2.49
C VAL A 147 -29.06 -16.15 -1.87
N PRO A 148 -29.68 -15.02 -2.24
CA PRO A 148 -31.00 -14.65 -1.73
C PRO A 148 -32.10 -15.61 -2.13
N ALA A 149 -32.06 -16.15 -3.36
CA ALA A 149 -33.07 -17.09 -3.84
C ALA A 149 -33.02 -18.42 -3.07
N VAL A 150 -31.82 -18.94 -2.81
CA VAL A 150 -31.63 -20.16 -2.00
C VAL A 150 -32.03 -19.94 -0.55
N MET A 151 -31.65 -18.79 0.04
CA MET A 151 -32.06 -18.44 1.42
C MET A 151 -33.56 -18.30 1.56
N ASN A 152 -34.26 -17.67 0.61
CA ASN A 152 -35.72 -17.55 0.64
C ASN A 152 -36.36 -18.91 0.56
N LYS A 153 -35.88 -19.82 -0.31
CA LYS A 153 -36.41 -21.15 -0.43
C LYS A 153 -36.20 -22.01 0.83
N ILE A 154 -35.06 -21.84 1.50
CA ILE A 154 -34.82 -22.50 2.80
C ILE A 154 -35.77 -21.97 3.86
N MET A 155 -35.98 -20.65 3.93
CA MET A 155 -36.88 -20.01 4.87
C MET A 155 -38.34 -20.45 4.64
N GLU A 156 -38.80 -20.54 3.41
CA GLU A 156 -40.11 -21.05 3.06
C GLU A 156 -40.31 -22.54 3.47
N THR A 157 -39.28 -23.36 3.26
CA THR A 157 -39.33 -24.78 3.65
C THR A 157 -39.37 -24.93 5.17
N LEU A 158 -38.61 -24.13 5.92
CA LEU A 158 -38.62 -24.11 7.39
C LEU A 158 -39.97 -23.60 7.94
N ALA A 159 -40.55 -22.58 7.33
CA ALA A 159 -41.84 -22.04 7.72
C ALA A 159 -43.00 -23.07 7.47
N SER A 160 -42.96 -23.78 6.35
CA SER A 160 -43.95 -24.81 6.03
C SER A 160 -43.83 -26.04 6.95
N SER A 161 -42.61 -26.43 7.35
CA SER A 161 -42.40 -27.52 8.31
C SER A 161 -42.90 -27.18 9.72
N ASN A 162 -42.78 -25.91 10.13
CA ASN A 162 -43.24 -25.44 11.43
C ASN A 162 -44.78 -25.34 11.52
N SER A 163 -45.44 -25.03 10.40
CA SER A 163 -46.91 -25.00 10.33
C SER A 163 -47.55 -26.41 10.43
N SER A 164 -46.87 -27.44 9.93
CA SER A 164 -47.32 -28.82 10.05
C SER A 164 -47.21 -29.38 11.47
N LEU A 165 -46.27 -28.86 12.28
CA LEU A 165 -46.11 -29.24 13.69
C LEU A 165 -47.14 -28.55 14.60
N VAL A 166 -47.68 -27.41 14.22
CA VAL A 166 -48.71 -26.69 14.98
C VAL A 166 -50.09 -27.35 14.80
N GLN A 167 -50.37 -27.97 13.67
CA GLN A 167 -51.63 -28.70 13.42
C GLN A 167 -51.71 -30.04 14.19
N MET A 168 -50.61 -30.61 14.65
CA MET A 168 -50.61 -31.86 15.47
C MET A 168 -50.81 -31.62 16.97
N ARG A 169 -51.08 -30.41 17.40
CA ARG A 169 -51.25 -30.04 18.82
C ARG A 169 -52.63 -29.42 19.10
N ASP A 170 -53.69 -30.01 18.56
CA ASP A 170 -55.06 -29.73 19.02
C ASP A 170 -55.55 -30.87 19.91
N PRO A 171 -55.60 -30.69 21.23
CA PRO A 171 -56.10 -31.72 22.14
C PRO A 171 -57.60 -31.50 22.32
N LYS A 172 -58.42 -32.09 21.50
CA LYS A 172 -59.79 -32.41 21.84
C LYS A 172 -59.93 -33.92 21.78
N LEU A 173 -59.71 -34.48 22.95
CA LEU A 173 -60.47 -35.58 23.54
C LEU A 173 -59.98 -35.86 24.94
#